data_54a5a0d2910365b61c9c2aae7bf1d8f3
#
_entry.id   54a5a0d2910365b61c9c2aae7bf1d8f3
#
_cell.length_a   1.000
_cell.length_b   1.000
_cell.length_c   1.000
_cell.angle_alpha   90.00
_cell.angle_beta   90.00
_cell.angle_gamma   90.00
#
_symmetry.space_group_name_H-M   'P 1'
#
loop_
_entity.id
_entity.type
_entity.pdbx_description
1 polymer ?
#
loop_
_entity_poly.entity_id
_entity_poly.type
_entity_poly.pdbx_seq_one_letter_code
_entity_poly.pdbx_strand_id
1 'polypeptide(L)'
;MPLALLFITNLVSANVRLPSIFGDNMVLQQGLECPIWGWADPGEKVTITIKGMKHNVVADKSGKWRLKLQKLKTSNDPIAINIRGKNSIELKDVLVGEVWVCSGQSNMGFPVAAANDPDLEQLSANYPNIRLITVPRVGTQEPQDDFDGQWEACNPDTVGQFSAGGYFFGRQIHQTLNVPVGLIDNAWGGSACEAWIQRNRLEKLPAAKPYMAQWAETEAKFDEAEMKADYENKLALWQKRVEKAKSSNKPAPKKPRPPRNPLIGQHRPANLYNGVLKPIIGYGIKGAVWYQGESNSARAKAYSDVFPLMIQNWRDDWDQGDFPFYWAQLADFREENATPGDSTWAELREAQTFTLKLPNTGQAVITDLGEAHDIHPKDKQNVAKRLARWALAKDYGINIVHRSPQYKAMQRNGSKVIVY
;
A
#
# COMPACT_ATOMS: atom_id res chain seq x y z
N MET A 1 2.12 -63.31 13.45
CA MET A 1 3.10 -62.44 12.80
C MET A 1 2.43 -61.08 12.59
N PRO A 2 2.83 -59.99 13.24
CA PRO A 2 2.26 -58.67 12.95
C PRO A 2 2.93 -58.08 11.71
N LEU A 3 2.11 -57.67 10.76
CA LEU A 3 2.52 -56.94 9.55
C LEU A 3 2.93 -55.50 9.95
N ALA A 4 4.21 -55.20 9.85
CA ALA A 4 4.70 -53.82 10.03
C ALA A 4 4.38 -53.00 8.79
N LEU A 5 3.43 -52.06 8.89
CA LEU A 5 3.18 -51.07 7.87
C LEU A 5 4.37 -50.07 7.89
N LEU A 6 5.24 -50.17 6.89
CA LEU A 6 6.26 -49.13 6.62
C LEU A 6 5.53 -47.90 6.03
N PHE A 7 5.36 -46.85 6.81
CA PHE A 7 5.04 -45.53 6.28
C PHE A 7 6.28 -44.98 5.57
N ILE A 8 6.31 -45.09 4.26
CA ILE A 8 7.25 -44.33 3.41
C ILE A 8 6.74 -42.90 3.39
N THR A 9 7.26 -42.06 4.28
CA THR A 9 7.11 -40.61 4.14
C THR A 9 7.95 -40.19 2.93
N ASN A 10 7.29 -39.91 1.81
CA ASN A 10 7.91 -39.20 0.71
C ASN A 10 8.32 -37.81 1.24
N LEU A 11 9.58 -37.66 1.62
CA LEU A 11 10.20 -36.38 1.82
C LEU A 11 10.21 -35.66 0.45
N VAL A 12 9.18 -34.86 0.18
CA VAL A 12 9.23 -33.92 -0.92
C VAL A 12 10.38 -32.98 -0.60
N SER A 13 11.51 -33.17 -1.29
CA SER A 13 12.66 -32.26 -1.18
C SER A 13 12.20 -30.88 -1.60
N ALA A 14 12.12 -29.96 -0.66
CA ALA A 14 11.76 -28.59 -0.95
C ALA A 14 13.00 -27.84 -1.43
N ASN A 15 13.08 -27.56 -2.71
CA ASN A 15 14.10 -26.68 -3.29
C ASN A 15 14.04 -25.28 -2.64
N VAL A 16 15.17 -24.56 -2.63
CA VAL A 16 15.18 -23.13 -2.26
C VAL A 16 14.16 -22.39 -3.11
N ARG A 17 13.30 -21.62 -2.47
CA ARG A 17 12.33 -20.71 -3.11
C ARG A 17 12.31 -19.36 -2.41
N LEU A 18 11.92 -18.33 -3.14
CA LEU A 18 11.82 -16.95 -2.68
C LEU A 18 10.37 -16.49 -2.74
N PRO A 19 9.95 -15.54 -1.89
CA PRO A 19 8.71 -14.82 -2.12
C PRO A 19 8.84 -13.88 -3.32
N SER A 20 7.72 -13.60 -3.97
CA SER A 20 7.63 -12.82 -5.22
C SER A 20 8.20 -11.42 -5.14
N ILE A 21 8.34 -10.85 -3.92
CA ILE A 21 9.01 -9.56 -3.74
C ILE A 21 10.49 -9.59 -4.15
N PHE A 22 11.11 -10.78 -4.18
CA PHE A 22 12.46 -11.00 -4.70
C PHE A 22 12.39 -11.65 -6.07
N GLY A 23 12.65 -10.88 -7.10
CA GLY A 23 12.58 -11.32 -8.49
C GLY A 23 13.54 -10.55 -9.40
N ASP A 24 13.55 -10.92 -10.66
CA ASP A 24 14.20 -10.14 -11.70
C ASP A 24 13.67 -8.71 -11.69
N ASN A 25 14.46 -7.76 -12.13
CA ASN A 25 14.13 -6.33 -12.19
C ASN A 25 13.89 -5.64 -10.84
N MET A 26 14.03 -6.30 -9.68
CA MET A 26 13.82 -5.67 -8.38
C MET A 26 14.84 -4.55 -8.09
N VAL A 27 14.51 -3.67 -7.14
CA VAL A 27 15.43 -2.66 -6.61
C VAL A 27 15.71 -2.95 -5.14
N LEU A 28 16.98 -3.09 -4.77
CA LEU A 28 17.40 -3.14 -3.37
C LEU A 28 17.63 -1.73 -2.83
N GLN A 29 17.19 -1.48 -1.59
CA GLN A 29 17.39 -0.20 -0.94
C GLN A 29 18.88 0.07 -0.71
N GLN A 30 19.39 1.21 -1.20
CA GLN A 30 20.76 1.62 -0.95
C GLN A 30 21.00 1.99 0.52
N GLY A 31 22.25 1.85 0.98
CA GLY A 31 22.69 2.31 2.31
C GLY A 31 22.12 1.55 3.50
N LEU A 32 21.32 0.51 3.26
CA LEU A 32 20.69 -0.34 4.25
C LEU A 32 21.23 -1.76 4.17
N GLU A 33 21.32 -2.45 5.30
CA GLU A 33 21.48 -3.89 5.33
C GLU A 33 20.17 -4.56 4.98
N CYS A 34 19.95 -4.80 3.67
CA CYS A 34 18.69 -5.32 3.16
C CYS A 34 18.45 -6.77 3.60
N PRO A 35 17.36 -7.06 4.32
CA PRO A 35 16.98 -8.44 4.56
C PRO A 35 16.61 -9.14 3.25
N ILE A 36 17.02 -10.41 3.13
CA ILE A 36 16.57 -11.34 2.11
C ILE A 36 16.17 -12.64 2.81
N TRP A 37 15.07 -13.26 2.37
CA TRP A 37 14.52 -14.46 3.00
C TRP A 37 13.84 -15.37 2.00
N GLY A 38 13.56 -16.58 2.44
CA GLY A 38 12.85 -17.56 1.65
C GLY A 38 12.67 -18.87 2.39
N TRP A 39 12.47 -19.92 1.64
CA TRP A 39 12.25 -21.26 2.17
C TRP A 39 13.23 -22.23 1.54
N ALA A 40 13.57 -23.29 2.26
CA ALA A 40 14.39 -24.43 1.85
C ALA A 40 14.05 -25.63 2.72
N ASP A 41 14.71 -26.78 2.53
CA ASP A 41 14.55 -27.89 3.47
C ASP A 41 15.07 -27.51 4.87
N PRO A 42 14.44 -27.99 5.96
CA PRO A 42 14.96 -27.78 7.30
C PRO A 42 16.42 -28.21 7.42
N GLY A 43 17.27 -27.30 7.92
CA GLY A 43 18.70 -27.54 8.04
C GLY A 43 19.51 -27.36 6.76
N GLU A 44 18.88 -27.03 5.64
CA GLU A 44 19.57 -26.78 4.38
C GLU A 44 20.41 -25.50 4.44
N LYS A 45 21.65 -25.61 3.98
CA LYS A 45 22.54 -24.46 3.84
C LYS A 45 22.23 -23.71 2.55
N VAL A 46 21.85 -22.43 2.66
CA VAL A 46 21.61 -21.53 1.53
C VAL A 46 22.76 -20.53 1.44
N THR A 47 23.32 -20.38 0.23
CA THR A 47 24.40 -19.43 -0.06
C THR A 47 23.88 -18.38 -1.04
N ILE A 48 23.95 -17.10 -0.67
CA ILE A 48 23.62 -15.96 -1.52
C ILE A 48 24.93 -15.30 -1.99
N THR A 49 25.06 -15.13 -3.30
CA THR A 49 26.22 -14.44 -3.90
C THR A 49 25.74 -13.17 -4.60
N ILE A 50 26.27 -12.03 -4.19
CA ILE A 50 26.00 -10.71 -4.77
C ILE A 50 27.30 -9.94 -4.93
N LYS A 51 27.59 -9.41 -6.13
CA LYS A 51 28.85 -8.69 -6.45
C LYS A 51 30.10 -9.46 -5.98
N GLY A 52 30.13 -10.79 -6.16
CA GLY A 52 31.23 -11.65 -5.73
C GLY A 52 31.28 -11.99 -4.23
N MET A 53 30.47 -11.33 -3.40
CA MET A 53 30.43 -11.59 -1.95
C MET A 53 29.44 -12.70 -1.64
N LYS A 54 29.86 -13.61 -0.75
CA LYS A 54 29.07 -14.78 -0.36
C LYS A 54 28.54 -14.62 1.07
N HIS A 55 27.24 -14.81 1.22
CA HIS A 55 26.54 -14.87 2.50
C HIS A 55 25.95 -16.27 2.67
N ASN A 56 26.03 -16.83 3.88
CA ASN A 56 25.51 -18.17 4.17
C ASN A 56 24.51 -18.10 5.30
N VAL A 57 23.45 -18.90 5.17
CA VAL A 57 22.42 -19.08 6.20
C VAL A 57 21.98 -20.54 6.18
N VAL A 58 21.42 -21.00 7.28
CA VAL A 58 20.82 -22.33 7.39
C VAL A 58 19.33 -22.16 7.64
N ALA A 59 18.50 -22.87 6.89
CA ALA A 59 17.07 -22.88 7.09
C ALA A 59 16.74 -23.48 8.46
N ASP A 60 15.80 -22.86 9.17
CA ASP A 60 15.34 -23.31 10.47
C ASP A 60 14.50 -24.60 10.39
N LYS A 61 13.99 -25.07 11.55
CA LYS A 61 13.16 -26.28 11.63
C LYS A 61 11.85 -26.19 10.83
N SER A 62 11.37 -24.96 10.53
CA SER A 62 10.19 -24.69 9.71
C SER A 62 10.51 -24.56 8.22
N GLY A 63 11.80 -24.69 7.86
CA GLY A 63 12.29 -24.48 6.49
C GLY A 63 12.41 -23.00 6.09
N LYS A 64 12.30 -22.05 7.01
CA LYS A 64 12.49 -20.62 6.75
C LYS A 64 13.95 -20.23 6.95
N TRP A 65 14.45 -19.38 6.08
CA TRP A 65 15.76 -18.75 6.23
C TRP A 65 15.67 -17.25 6.00
N ARG A 66 16.51 -16.49 6.69
CA ARG A 66 16.62 -15.04 6.56
C ARG A 66 18.04 -14.60 6.88
N LEU A 67 18.57 -13.66 6.09
CA LEU A 67 19.83 -12.98 6.40
C LEU A 67 19.75 -11.51 5.99
N LYS A 68 20.72 -10.70 6.41
CA LYS A 68 20.88 -9.31 5.97
C LYS A 68 22.06 -9.25 5.02
N LEU A 69 21.82 -8.72 3.82
CA LEU A 69 22.85 -8.35 2.86
C LEU A 69 23.58 -7.12 3.38
N GLN A 70 24.87 -7.01 3.10
CA GLN A 70 25.59 -5.79 3.43
C GLN A 70 25.04 -4.56 2.69
N LYS A 71 25.35 -3.38 3.24
CA LYS A 71 24.97 -2.10 2.64
C LYS A 71 25.57 -1.95 1.24
N LEU A 72 24.71 -1.66 0.28
CA LEU A 72 25.11 -1.41 -1.11
C LEU A 72 24.98 0.08 -1.41
N LYS A 73 25.89 0.57 -2.25
CA LYS A 73 25.78 1.92 -2.84
C LYS A 73 24.88 1.86 -4.06
N THR A 74 24.18 2.93 -4.34
CA THR A 74 23.37 3.08 -5.55
C THR A 74 24.19 2.80 -6.82
N SER A 75 23.55 2.19 -7.79
CA SER A 75 24.14 1.92 -9.11
C SER A 75 23.04 1.84 -10.16
N ASN A 76 23.24 2.52 -11.28
CA ASN A 76 22.41 2.37 -12.46
C ASN A 76 22.80 1.12 -13.29
N ASP A 77 23.93 0.49 -12.96
CA ASP A 77 24.35 -0.76 -13.59
C ASP A 77 23.66 -1.93 -12.88
N PRO A 78 22.97 -2.79 -13.62
CA PRO A 78 22.29 -3.94 -13.04
C PRO A 78 23.27 -4.97 -12.51
N ILE A 79 22.86 -5.69 -11.49
CA ILE A 79 23.60 -6.78 -10.88
C ILE A 79 22.79 -8.07 -10.89
N ALA A 80 23.48 -9.21 -10.84
CA ALA A 80 22.87 -10.50 -10.61
C ALA A 80 23.03 -10.93 -9.14
N ILE A 81 22.04 -11.64 -8.63
CA ILE A 81 22.08 -12.29 -7.30
C ILE A 81 21.86 -13.79 -7.52
N ASN A 82 22.81 -14.58 -7.05
CA ASN A 82 22.72 -16.04 -7.12
C ASN A 82 22.41 -16.60 -5.75
N ILE A 83 21.33 -17.37 -5.64
CA ILE A 83 20.91 -18.07 -4.43
C ILE A 83 21.05 -19.57 -4.69
N ARG A 84 21.85 -20.25 -3.87
CA ARG A 84 22.18 -21.66 -4.05
C ARG A 84 21.92 -22.44 -2.76
N GLY A 85 21.07 -23.43 -2.88
CA GLY A 85 20.90 -24.54 -1.95
C GLY A 85 21.05 -25.87 -2.69
N LYS A 86 20.09 -26.77 -2.62
CA LYS A 86 20.00 -27.97 -3.45
C LYS A 86 19.75 -27.64 -4.92
N ASN A 87 19.03 -26.56 -5.19
CA ASN A 87 18.86 -25.95 -6.51
C ASN A 87 19.59 -24.60 -6.55
N SER A 88 19.50 -23.92 -7.69
CA SER A 88 20.02 -22.55 -7.88
C SER A 88 18.94 -21.66 -8.48
N ILE A 89 18.85 -20.43 -7.96
CA ILE A 89 18.03 -19.34 -8.46
C ILE A 89 18.99 -18.21 -8.83
N GLU A 90 18.85 -17.64 -10.03
CA GLU A 90 19.54 -16.43 -10.44
C GLU A 90 18.52 -15.32 -10.61
N LEU A 91 18.66 -14.23 -9.86
CA LEU A 91 17.88 -13.00 -10.04
C LEU A 91 18.69 -12.05 -10.91
N LYS A 92 18.09 -11.59 -12.00
CA LYS A 92 18.73 -10.78 -13.04
C LYS A 92 18.24 -9.35 -13.01
N ASP A 93 19.01 -8.46 -13.58
CA ASP A 93 18.65 -7.04 -13.73
C ASP A 93 18.23 -6.38 -12.42
N VAL A 94 18.90 -6.73 -11.32
CA VAL A 94 18.66 -6.13 -10.00
C VAL A 94 19.37 -4.80 -9.90
N LEU A 95 18.66 -3.75 -9.54
CA LEU A 95 19.23 -2.41 -9.31
C LEU A 95 19.40 -2.12 -7.82
N VAL A 96 20.23 -1.12 -7.51
CA VAL A 96 20.39 -0.59 -6.14
C VAL A 96 20.03 0.88 -6.16
N GLY A 97 19.02 1.26 -5.39
CA GLY A 97 18.49 2.63 -5.39
C GLY A 97 17.56 2.90 -4.23
N GLU A 98 16.52 3.66 -4.45
CA GLU A 98 15.53 4.05 -3.45
C GLU A 98 14.25 3.24 -3.61
N VAL A 99 13.77 2.61 -2.55
CA VAL A 99 12.55 1.79 -2.56
C VAL A 99 11.46 2.46 -1.72
N TRP A 100 10.29 2.66 -2.31
CA TRP A 100 9.16 3.30 -1.66
C TRP A 100 7.89 2.45 -1.75
N VAL A 101 7.19 2.33 -0.63
CA VAL A 101 5.85 1.73 -0.59
C VAL A 101 4.82 2.81 -0.90
N CYS A 102 3.96 2.55 -1.90
CA CYS A 102 2.87 3.43 -2.33
C CYS A 102 1.56 2.81 -1.88
N SER A 103 1.00 3.28 -0.77
CA SER A 103 -0.10 2.61 -0.08
C SER A 103 -1.27 3.55 0.20
N GLY A 104 -2.42 2.98 0.53
CA GLY A 104 -3.63 3.73 0.85
C GLY A 104 -4.88 3.16 0.19
N GLN A 105 -5.76 4.06 -0.28
CA GLN A 105 -6.98 3.64 -0.95
C GLN A 105 -7.01 4.05 -2.44
N SER A 106 -8.19 4.21 -3.02
CA SER A 106 -8.37 4.44 -4.46
C SER A 106 -7.59 5.63 -5.01
N ASN A 107 -7.41 6.68 -4.23
CA ASN A 107 -6.62 7.84 -4.66
C ASN A 107 -5.11 7.56 -4.76
N MET A 108 -4.57 6.61 -3.99
CA MET A 108 -3.21 6.10 -4.22
C MET A 108 -3.18 5.08 -5.36
N GLY A 109 -4.09 4.11 -5.38
CA GLY A 109 -4.19 3.12 -6.46
C GLY A 109 -4.86 3.64 -7.74
N PHE A 110 -4.97 4.97 -7.91
CA PHE A 110 -5.49 5.60 -9.12
C PHE A 110 -4.50 5.41 -10.27
N PRO A 111 -4.91 4.81 -11.41
CA PRO A 111 -3.96 4.46 -12.46
C PRO A 111 -3.49 5.68 -13.25
N VAL A 112 -2.28 5.60 -13.81
CA VAL A 112 -1.73 6.65 -14.70
C VAL A 112 -2.68 6.88 -15.89
N ALA A 113 -3.27 5.83 -16.43
CA ALA A 113 -4.22 5.90 -17.53
C ALA A 113 -5.52 6.69 -17.24
N ALA A 114 -5.75 7.09 -15.98
CA ALA A 114 -6.89 7.89 -15.57
C ALA A 114 -6.50 9.28 -15.02
N ALA A 115 -5.20 9.56 -14.87
CA ALA A 115 -4.69 10.86 -14.42
C ALA A 115 -4.82 11.95 -15.50
N ASN A 116 -4.39 13.18 -15.23
CA ASN A 116 -4.30 14.20 -16.25
C ASN A 116 -3.30 13.82 -17.34
N ASP A 117 -3.59 14.17 -18.60
CA ASP A 117 -2.74 13.94 -19.77
C ASP A 117 -2.27 12.46 -19.92
N PRO A 118 -3.17 11.47 -19.80
CA PRO A 118 -2.77 10.06 -19.63
C PRO A 118 -2.03 9.49 -20.84
N ASP A 119 -2.33 9.94 -22.04
CA ASP A 119 -1.67 9.54 -23.27
C ASP A 119 -0.22 10.04 -23.33
N LEU A 120 0.01 11.31 -23.00
CA LEU A 120 1.36 11.89 -22.94
C LEU A 120 2.20 11.30 -21.81
N GLU A 121 1.59 11.09 -20.65
CA GLU A 121 2.26 10.50 -19.51
C GLU A 121 2.68 9.04 -19.74
N GLN A 122 1.86 8.26 -20.42
CA GLN A 122 2.20 6.91 -20.82
C GLN A 122 3.26 6.89 -21.93
N LEU A 123 3.08 7.69 -22.98
CA LEU A 123 4.01 7.74 -24.11
C LEU A 123 5.43 8.16 -23.66
N SER A 124 5.53 9.07 -22.70
CA SER A 124 6.82 9.57 -22.18
C SER A 124 7.43 8.70 -21.07
N ALA A 125 6.77 7.64 -20.62
CA ALA A 125 7.20 6.82 -19.49
C ALA A 125 8.33 5.83 -19.85
N ASN A 126 9.41 6.32 -20.40
CA ASN A 126 10.58 5.52 -20.71
C ASN A 126 11.67 5.71 -19.65
N TYR A 127 11.48 5.06 -18.48
CA TYR A 127 12.36 5.14 -17.32
C TYR A 127 12.79 3.74 -16.86
N PRO A 128 13.70 3.05 -17.57
CA PRO A 128 14.06 1.66 -17.24
C PRO A 128 14.65 1.49 -15.83
N ASN A 129 15.17 2.56 -15.22
CA ASN A 129 15.67 2.54 -13.84
C ASN A 129 14.58 2.82 -12.79
N ILE A 130 13.33 3.05 -13.18
CA ILE A 130 12.17 2.97 -12.30
C ILE A 130 11.58 1.58 -12.45
N ARG A 131 11.36 0.90 -11.33
CA ARG A 131 10.83 -0.46 -11.30
C ARG A 131 9.54 -0.49 -10.50
N LEU A 132 8.58 -1.20 -11.01
CA LEU A 132 7.20 -1.23 -10.55
C LEU A 132 6.82 -2.64 -10.13
N ILE A 133 6.19 -2.78 -8.96
CA ILE A 133 5.53 -4.03 -8.54
C ILE A 133 4.21 -3.71 -7.88
N THR A 134 3.17 -4.46 -8.21
CA THR A 134 1.84 -4.34 -7.60
C THR A 134 1.52 -5.58 -6.78
N VAL A 135 1.17 -5.38 -5.51
CA VAL A 135 0.71 -6.45 -4.62
C VAL A 135 -0.79 -6.68 -4.84
N PRO A 136 -1.23 -7.91 -5.11
CA PRO A 136 -2.64 -8.23 -5.31
C PRO A 136 -3.50 -7.94 -4.08
N ARG A 137 -4.78 -7.65 -4.32
CA ARG A 137 -5.76 -7.31 -3.28
C ARG A 137 -6.33 -8.58 -2.64
N VAL A 138 -5.69 -9.05 -1.60
CA VAL A 138 -6.10 -10.23 -0.81
C VAL A 138 -6.54 -9.78 0.57
N GLY A 139 -7.84 -9.91 0.88
CA GLY A 139 -8.38 -9.63 2.22
C GLY A 139 -8.52 -10.91 3.01
N THR A 140 -7.76 -11.06 4.09
CA THR A 140 -7.72 -12.28 4.91
C THR A 140 -7.35 -12.00 6.37
N GLN A 141 -7.80 -12.88 7.27
CA GLN A 141 -7.34 -12.89 8.66
C GLN A 141 -6.06 -13.72 8.85
N GLU A 142 -5.73 -14.57 7.87
CA GLU A 142 -4.51 -15.38 7.89
C GLU A 142 -3.35 -14.58 7.30
N PRO A 143 -2.25 -14.37 8.06
CA PRO A 143 -1.07 -13.68 7.56
C PRO A 143 -0.49 -14.40 6.34
N GLN A 144 -0.28 -13.68 5.24
CA GLN A 144 0.34 -14.20 4.03
C GLN A 144 1.84 -13.95 4.07
N ASP A 145 2.62 -14.92 3.61
CA ASP A 145 4.09 -14.83 3.55
C ASP A 145 4.59 -14.52 2.12
N ASP A 146 3.68 -14.56 1.13
CA ASP A 146 3.97 -14.36 -0.31
C ASP A 146 2.74 -13.86 -1.06
N PHE A 147 2.91 -13.44 -2.29
CA PHE A 147 1.85 -13.00 -3.20
C PHE A 147 2.21 -13.34 -4.65
N ASP A 148 1.26 -13.27 -5.57
CA ASP A 148 1.50 -13.42 -7.01
C ASP A 148 1.80 -12.05 -7.62
N GLY A 149 3.05 -11.84 -8.09
CA GLY A 149 3.48 -10.58 -8.65
C GLY A 149 4.94 -10.61 -9.10
N GLN A 150 5.31 -9.66 -9.91
CA GLN A 150 6.69 -9.51 -10.41
C GLN A 150 7.06 -8.04 -10.59
N TRP A 151 8.35 -7.75 -10.49
CA TRP A 151 8.89 -6.44 -10.80
C TRP A 151 8.98 -6.23 -12.31
N GLU A 152 8.59 -5.05 -12.75
CA GLU A 152 8.64 -4.64 -14.15
C GLU A 152 9.40 -3.32 -14.31
N ALA A 153 10.14 -3.18 -15.40
CA ALA A 153 10.73 -1.89 -15.77
C ALA A 153 9.63 -0.94 -16.22
N CYS A 154 9.72 0.34 -15.80
CA CYS A 154 8.78 1.36 -16.21
C CYS A 154 8.96 1.71 -17.69
N ASN A 155 7.92 1.46 -18.46
CA ASN A 155 7.83 1.80 -19.87
C ASN A 155 6.36 2.13 -20.24
N PRO A 156 6.06 2.60 -21.48
CA PRO A 156 4.70 2.92 -21.90
C PRO A 156 3.67 1.80 -21.72
N ASP A 157 4.09 0.53 -21.80
CA ASP A 157 3.17 -0.62 -21.71
C ASP A 157 2.88 -1.00 -20.24
N THR A 158 3.84 -0.79 -19.32
CA THR A 158 3.71 -1.21 -17.91
C THR A 158 3.12 -0.14 -17.00
N VAL A 159 3.33 1.15 -17.30
CA VAL A 159 2.99 2.26 -16.40
C VAL A 159 1.49 2.55 -16.32
N GLY A 160 0.73 2.27 -17.39
CA GLY A 160 -0.65 2.72 -17.54
C GLY A 160 -1.59 2.31 -16.40
N GLN A 161 -1.47 1.09 -15.90
CA GLN A 161 -2.28 0.55 -14.80
C GLN A 161 -1.64 0.72 -13.42
N PHE A 162 -0.41 1.20 -13.35
CA PHE A 162 0.27 1.43 -12.08
C PHE A 162 -0.25 2.69 -11.36
N SER A 163 -0.06 2.76 -10.05
CA SER A 163 -0.38 3.92 -9.21
C SER A 163 0.21 5.21 -9.79
N ALA A 164 -0.64 6.15 -10.18
CA ALA A 164 -0.21 7.48 -10.67
C ALA A 164 0.51 8.26 -9.55
N GLY A 165 -0.05 8.23 -8.32
CA GLY A 165 0.58 8.86 -7.17
C GLY A 165 1.98 8.30 -6.90
N GLY A 166 2.14 6.97 -6.97
CA GLY A 166 3.43 6.29 -6.82
C GLY A 166 4.39 6.59 -7.97
N TYR A 167 3.93 6.44 -9.22
CA TYR A 167 4.76 6.69 -10.40
C TYR A 167 5.30 8.11 -10.46
N PHE A 168 4.43 9.12 -10.34
CA PHE A 168 4.88 10.52 -10.41
C PHE A 168 5.78 10.91 -9.24
N PHE A 169 5.56 10.35 -8.05
CA PHE A 169 6.47 10.49 -6.91
C PHE A 169 7.83 9.88 -7.21
N GLY A 170 7.90 8.62 -7.64
CA GLY A 170 9.13 7.94 -7.96
C GLY A 170 9.89 8.58 -9.13
N ARG A 171 9.16 9.01 -10.18
CA ARG A 171 9.74 9.77 -11.30
C ARG A 171 10.41 11.06 -10.82
N GLN A 172 9.77 11.82 -9.92
CA GLN A 172 10.36 13.03 -9.38
C GLN A 172 11.64 12.75 -8.56
N ILE A 173 11.65 11.67 -7.76
CA ILE A 173 12.85 11.23 -7.04
C ILE A 173 13.95 10.82 -8.01
N HIS A 174 13.62 9.96 -8.98
CA HIS A 174 14.56 9.49 -10.01
C HIS A 174 15.20 10.63 -10.78
N GLN A 175 14.39 11.54 -11.30
CA GLN A 175 14.87 12.67 -12.10
C GLN A 175 15.73 13.67 -11.30
N THR A 176 15.42 13.85 -10.01
CA THR A 176 16.15 14.80 -9.17
C THR A 176 17.46 14.25 -8.66
N LEU A 177 17.50 12.96 -8.30
CA LEU A 177 18.68 12.33 -7.68
C LEU A 177 19.52 11.50 -8.66
N ASN A 178 18.99 11.20 -9.84
CA ASN A 178 19.59 10.30 -10.84
C ASN A 178 19.96 8.91 -10.27
N VAL A 179 19.06 8.34 -9.45
CA VAL A 179 19.22 7.01 -8.85
C VAL A 179 18.07 6.08 -9.28
N PRO A 180 18.28 4.76 -9.31
CA PRO A 180 17.18 3.81 -9.50
C PRO A 180 16.10 3.96 -8.42
N VAL A 181 14.84 3.71 -8.79
CA VAL A 181 13.71 3.78 -7.87
C VAL A 181 12.83 2.55 -8.02
N GLY A 182 12.61 1.84 -6.93
CA GLY A 182 11.62 0.76 -6.82
C GLY A 182 10.34 1.26 -6.16
N LEU A 183 9.19 1.01 -6.79
CA LEU A 183 7.87 1.40 -6.31
C LEU A 183 7.03 0.16 -6.07
N ILE A 184 6.56 0.00 -4.83
CA ILE A 184 5.70 -1.11 -4.41
C ILE A 184 4.29 -0.53 -4.22
N ASP A 185 3.39 -0.77 -5.18
CA ASP A 185 1.97 -0.40 -5.04
C ASP A 185 1.21 -1.53 -4.35
N ASN A 186 0.66 -1.24 -3.19
CA ASN A 186 -0.20 -2.15 -2.45
C ASN A 186 -1.55 -1.49 -2.07
N ALA A 187 -1.96 -0.43 -2.75
CA ALA A 187 -3.17 0.31 -2.45
C ALA A 187 -4.45 -0.47 -2.77
N TRP A 188 -5.46 -0.31 -1.91
CA TRP A 188 -6.78 -0.92 -2.12
C TRP A 188 -7.92 0.10 -1.98
N GLY A 189 -8.62 0.37 -3.07
CA GLY A 189 -9.70 1.35 -3.14
C GLY A 189 -10.78 1.16 -2.09
N GLY A 190 -11.18 2.25 -1.43
CA GLY A 190 -12.20 2.28 -0.39
C GLY A 190 -11.76 1.66 0.94
N SER A 191 -10.49 1.38 1.17
CA SER A 191 -10.03 0.75 2.41
C SER A 191 -10.17 1.66 3.64
N ALA A 192 -10.59 1.08 4.76
CA ALA A 192 -10.51 1.70 6.06
C ALA A 192 -9.08 1.57 6.65
N CYS A 193 -8.62 2.58 7.39
CA CYS A 193 -7.29 2.56 8.01
C CYS A 193 -7.09 1.35 8.93
N GLU A 194 -8.14 0.95 9.64
CA GLU A 194 -8.16 -0.19 10.55
C GLU A 194 -7.85 -1.53 9.86
N ALA A 195 -8.10 -1.63 8.56
CA ALA A 195 -7.77 -2.85 7.80
C ALA A 195 -6.27 -3.05 7.62
N TRP A 196 -5.46 -1.99 7.76
CA TRP A 196 -4.01 -1.98 7.59
C TRP A 196 -3.22 -2.16 8.90
N ILE A 197 -3.90 -2.49 9.99
CA ILE A 197 -3.34 -2.61 11.34
C ILE A 197 -3.55 -4.03 11.85
N GLN A 198 -2.59 -4.57 12.59
CA GLN A 198 -2.76 -5.84 13.30
C GLN A 198 -3.97 -5.81 14.23
N ARG A 199 -4.80 -6.85 14.19
CA ARG A 199 -6.04 -6.93 14.96
C ARG A 199 -5.82 -6.74 16.47
N ASN A 200 -4.81 -7.38 17.03
CA ASN A 200 -4.47 -7.30 18.46
C ASN A 200 -4.05 -5.90 18.92
N ARG A 201 -3.55 -5.05 18.01
CA ARG A 201 -3.23 -3.64 18.32
C ARG A 201 -4.50 -2.78 18.34
N LEU A 202 -5.42 -3.01 17.41
CA LEU A 202 -6.73 -2.34 17.40
C LEU A 202 -7.57 -2.68 18.62
N GLU A 203 -7.58 -3.93 19.06
CA GLU A 203 -8.30 -4.40 20.25
C GLU A 203 -7.85 -3.67 21.53
N LYS A 204 -6.59 -3.23 21.58
CA LYS A 204 -6.03 -2.48 22.70
C LYS A 204 -6.26 -0.97 22.60
N LEU A 205 -6.69 -0.45 21.43
CA LEU A 205 -6.90 0.97 21.23
C LEU A 205 -8.33 1.38 21.62
N PRO A 206 -8.53 2.23 22.65
CA PRO A 206 -9.87 2.66 23.06
C PRO A 206 -10.70 3.29 21.95
N ALA A 207 -10.07 4.11 21.09
CA ALA A 207 -10.73 4.78 19.96
C ALA A 207 -11.25 3.80 18.89
N ALA A 208 -10.67 2.61 18.78
CA ALA A 208 -11.10 1.59 17.82
C ALA A 208 -12.23 0.69 18.34
N LYS A 209 -12.52 0.69 19.65
CA LYS A 209 -13.53 -0.21 20.26
C LYS A 209 -14.89 -0.22 19.57
N PRO A 210 -15.51 0.94 19.20
CA PRO A 210 -16.81 0.94 18.53
C PRO A 210 -16.74 0.21 17.16
N TYR A 211 -15.68 0.44 16.41
CA TYR A 211 -15.47 -0.21 15.11
C TYR A 211 -15.23 -1.71 15.25
N MET A 212 -14.43 -2.11 16.23
CA MET A 212 -14.18 -3.52 16.53
C MET A 212 -15.44 -4.25 16.98
N ALA A 213 -16.30 -3.62 17.79
CA ALA A 213 -17.58 -4.18 18.21
C ALA A 213 -18.54 -4.37 17.03
N GLN A 214 -18.64 -3.39 16.13
CA GLN A 214 -19.41 -3.50 14.88
C GLN A 214 -18.94 -4.67 14.02
N TRP A 215 -17.62 -4.87 13.92
CA TRP A 215 -17.06 -5.99 13.15
C TRP A 215 -17.31 -7.33 13.83
N ALA A 216 -17.20 -7.43 15.15
CA ALA A 216 -17.54 -8.65 15.89
C ALA A 216 -19.01 -9.05 15.64
N GLU A 217 -19.93 -8.09 15.61
CA GLU A 217 -21.33 -8.35 15.26
C GLU A 217 -21.50 -8.80 13.81
N THR A 218 -20.81 -8.13 12.87
CA THR A 218 -20.83 -8.49 11.44
C THR A 218 -20.30 -9.91 11.23
N GLU A 219 -19.18 -10.25 11.86
CA GLU A 219 -18.55 -11.58 11.79
C GLU A 219 -19.47 -12.68 12.36
N ALA A 220 -20.14 -12.39 13.47
CA ALA A 220 -21.05 -13.34 14.13
C ALA A 220 -22.35 -13.59 13.34
N LYS A 221 -22.82 -12.60 12.57
CA LYS A 221 -24.08 -12.68 11.82
C LYS A 221 -23.90 -13.07 10.36
N PHE A 222 -22.68 -13.05 9.83
CA PHE A 222 -22.45 -13.30 8.42
C PHE A 222 -22.71 -14.76 8.04
N ASP A 223 -23.64 -14.97 7.13
CA ASP A 223 -23.90 -16.25 6.48
C ASP A 223 -23.79 -16.10 4.95
N GLU A 224 -22.84 -16.79 4.37
CA GLU A 224 -22.58 -16.71 2.92
C GLU A 224 -23.71 -17.35 2.10
N ALA A 225 -24.36 -18.40 2.62
CA ALA A 225 -25.47 -19.06 1.95
C ALA A 225 -26.70 -18.14 1.91
N GLU A 226 -27.01 -17.48 3.03
CA GLU A 226 -28.08 -16.49 3.10
C GLU A 226 -27.82 -15.30 2.17
N MET A 227 -26.59 -14.79 2.15
CA MET A 227 -26.18 -13.72 1.25
C MET A 227 -26.38 -14.08 -0.23
N LYS A 228 -26.02 -15.30 -0.63
CA LYS A 228 -26.22 -15.80 -2.00
C LYS A 228 -27.70 -15.95 -2.33
N ALA A 229 -28.49 -16.56 -1.44
CA ALA A 229 -29.92 -16.73 -1.62
C ALA A 229 -30.67 -15.40 -1.75
N ASP A 230 -30.32 -14.40 -0.94
CA ASP A 230 -30.89 -13.06 -1.05
C ASP A 230 -30.56 -12.40 -2.39
N TYR A 231 -29.35 -12.57 -2.89
CA TYR A 231 -28.96 -12.07 -4.21
C TYR A 231 -29.73 -12.77 -5.35
N GLU A 232 -29.90 -14.07 -5.30
CA GLU A 232 -30.70 -14.82 -6.29
C GLU A 232 -32.15 -14.36 -6.29
N ASN A 233 -32.75 -14.14 -5.11
CA ASN A 233 -34.07 -13.56 -4.99
C ASN A 233 -34.17 -12.16 -5.62
N LYS A 234 -33.18 -11.30 -5.37
CA LYS A 234 -33.10 -9.95 -5.99
C LYS A 234 -32.97 -10.05 -7.51
N LEU A 235 -32.20 -11.00 -8.04
CA LEU A 235 -32.09 -11.25 -9.49
C LEU A 235 -33.42 -11.68 -10.09
N ALA A 236 -34.12 -12.61 -9.47
CA ALA A 236 -35.43 -13.09 -9.93
C ALA A 236 -36.47 -11.95 -9.97
N LEU A 237 -36.49 -11.09 -8.93
CA LEU A 237 -37.35 -9.90 -8.89
C LEU A 237 -36.97 -8.88 -9.97
N TRP A 238 -35.69 -8.69 -10.22
CA TRP A 238 -35.21 -7.80 -11.27
C TRP A 238 -35.62 -8.32 -12.67
N GLN A 239 -35.49 -9.59 -12.96
CA GLN A 239 -35.92 -10.20 -14.21
C GLN A 239 -37.40 -9.93 -14.49
N LYS A 240 -38.28 -10.15 -13.48
CA LYS A 240 -39.74 -9.85 -13.59
C LYS A 240 -39.97 -8.35 -13.89
N ARG A 241 -39.20 -7.44 -13.28
CA ARG A 241 -39.31 -6.01 -13.55
C ARG A 241 -38.82 -5.63 -14.95
N VAL A 242 -37.79 -6.30 -15.48
CA VAL A 242 -37.29 -6.12 -16.85
C VAL A 242 -38.40 -6.53 -17.87
N GLU A 243 -39.03 -7.69 -17.67
CA GLU A 243 -40.13 -8.17 -18.52
C GLU A 243 -41.32 -7.18 -18.54
N LYS A 244 -41.71 -6.71 -17.34
CA LYS A 244 -42.75 -5.69 -17.20
C LYS A 244 -42.38 -4.37 -17.86
N ALA A 245 -41.13 -3.94 -17.78
CA ALA A 245 -40.67 -2.73 -18.46
C ALA A 245 -40.69 -2.88 -19.97
N LYS A 246 -40.27 -4.03 -20.50
CA LYS A 246 -40.37 -4.36 -21.95
C LYS A 246 -41.80 -4.33 -22.45
N SER A 247 -42.75 -4.99 -21.76
CA SER A 247 -44.16 -5.01 -22.14
C SER A 247 -44.81 -3.63 -22.05
N SER A 248 -44.25 -2.70 -21.27
CA SER A 248 -44.75 -1.33 -21.11
C SER A 248 -43.94 -0.28 -21.90
N ASN A 249 -43.02 -0.71 -22.77
CA ASN A 249 -42.12 0.13 -23.54
C ASN A 249 -41.32 1.14 -22.69
N LYS A 250 -40.90 0.72 -21.46
CA LYS A 250 -40.11 1.52 -20.52
C LYS A 250 -38.66 1.04 -20.47
N PRO A 251 -37.70 1.90 -20.10
CA PRO A 251 -36.32 1.49 -19.90
C PRO A 251 -36.21 0.37 -18.85
N ALA A 252 -35.34 -0.61 -19.12
CA ALA A 252 -35.09 -1.70 -18.17
C ALA A 252 -34.43 -1.16 -16.90
N PRO A 253 -34.84 -1.63 -15.69
CA PRO A 253 -34.20 -1.25 -14.46
C PRO A 253 -32.77 -1.78 -14.37
N LYS A 254 -31.90 -1.07 -13.64
CA LYS A 254 -30.50 -1.50 -13.43
C LYS A 254 -30.45 -2.87 -12.76
N LYS A 255 -29.57 -3.74 -13.26
CA LYS A 255 -29.31 -5.06 -12.66
C LYS A 255 -28.74 -4.92 -11.25
N PRO A 256 -29.22 -5.70 -10.27
CA PRO A 256 -28.61 -5.75 -8.94
C PRO A 256 -27.12 -6.10 -9.03
N ARG A 257 -26.29 -5.42 -8.25
CA ARG A 257 -24.87 -5.79 -8.14
C ARG A 257 -24.71 -7.05 -7.28
N PRO A 258 -23.82 -7.97 -7.64
CA PRO A 258 -23.49 -9.09 -6.77
C PRO A 258 -23.04 -8.57 -5.38
N PRO A 259 -23.48 -9.20 -4.29
CA PRO A 259 -22.99 -8.85 -2.97
C PRO A 259 -21.51 -9.18 -2.86
N ARG A 260 -20.81 -8.42 -2.04
CA ARG A 260 -19.41 -8.71 -1.70
C ARG A 260 -19.37 -9.36 -0.33
N ASN A 261 -18.60 -10.43 -0.19
CA ASN A 261 -18.34 -11.01 1.12
C ASN A 261 -17.59 -9.98 1.99
N PRO A 262 -18.17 -9.46 3.08
CA PRO A 262 -17.53 -8.46 3.91
C PRO A 262 -16.28 -9.02 4.62
N LEU A 263 -16.23 -10.34 4.87
CA LEU A 263 -15.15 -10.96 5.64
C LEU A 263 -13.81 -10.99 4.89
N ILE A 264 -13.83 -10.86 3.56
CA ILE A 264 -12.62 -10.73 2.73
C ILE A 264 -12.47 -9.31 2.17
N GLY A 265 -13.26 -8.36 2.68
CA GLY A 265 -13.30 -6.98 2.20
C GLY A 265 -12.22 -6.09 2.83
N GLN A 266 -12.08 -4.91 2.22
CA GLN A 266 -11.09 -3.90 2.58
C GLN A 266 -11.44 -3.06 3.81
N HIS A 267 -12.54 -3.34 4.49
CA HIS A 267 -12.95 -2.66 5.72
C HIS A 267 -12.69 -3.49 6.98
N ARG A 268 -12.65 -4.83 6.85
CA ARG A 268 -12.46 -5.70 8.00
C ARG A 268 -11.10 -5.46 8.65
N PRO A 269 -11.05 -5.25 9.99
CA PRO A 269 -9.79 -5.05 10.72
C PRO A 269 -8.75 -6.11 10.37
N ALA A 270 -7.52 -5.67 10.13
CA ALA A 270 -6.35 -6.47 9.81
C ALA A 270 -6.36 -7.22 8.45
N ASN A 271 -7.46 -7.21 7.69
CA ASN A 271 -7.49 -7.96 6.42
C ASN A 271 -6.37 -7.57 5.45
N LEU A 272 -6.12 -6.27 5.29
CA LEU A 272 -5.12 -5.76 4.37
C LEU A 272 -3.71 -5.81 4.97
N TYR A 273 -3.64 -5.69 6.29
CA TYR A 273 -2.39 -5.97 6.99
C TYR A 273 -1.89 -7.39 6.70
N ASN A 274 -2.77 -8.39 6.84
CA ASN A 274 -2.41 -9.79 6.65
C ASN A 274 -2.20 -10.18 5.19
N GLY A 275 -3.06 -9.75 4.29
CA GLY A 275 -3.07 -10.23 2.91
C GLY A 275 -2.27 -9.38 1.93
N VAL A 276 -2.06 -8.10 2.23
CA VAL A 276 -1.46 -7.14 1.29
C VAL A 276 -0.15 -6.56 1.80
N LEU A 277 -0.08 -6.23 3.11
CA LEU A 277 1.13 -5.64 3.69
C LEU A 277 2.11 -6.70 4.17
N LYS A 278 1.64 -7.72 4.88
CA LYS A 278 2.47 -8.75 5.52
C LYS A 278 3.46 -9.43 4.56
N PRO A 279 3.10 -9.74 3.31
CA PRO A 279 4.02 -10.37 2.36
C PRO A 279 5.27 -9.53 2.03
N ILE A 280 5.20 -8.21 2.18
CA ILE A 280 6.31 -7.29 1.86
C ILE A 280 7.04 -6.76 3.08
N ILE A 281 6.52 -7.00 4.29
CA ILE A 281 7.15 -6.55 5.54
C ILE A 281 8.56 -7.13 5.67
N GLY A 282 9.50 -6.23 5.89
CA GLY A 282 10.93 -6.55 6.03
C GLY A 282 11.72 -6.44 4.72
N TYR A 283 11.09 -6.20 3.56
CA TYR A 283 11.83 -5.76 2.39
C TYR A 283 12.48 -4.40 2.67
N GLY A 284 13.74 -4.22 2.25
CA GLY A 284 14.44 -2.96 2.49
C GLY A 284 13.77 -1.80 1.77
N ILE A 285 13.30 -0.80 2.52
CA ILE A 285 12.63 0.39 1.96
C ILE A 285 13.27 1.68 2.46
N LYS A 286 13.15 2.74 1.69
CA LYS A 286 13.41 4.10 2.16
C LYS A 286 12.29 4.59 3.05
N GLY A 287 11.05 4.41 2.61
CA GLY A 287 9.88 4.88 3.33
C GLY A 287 8.58 4.52 2.63
N ALA A 288 7.49 5.14 3.09
CA ALA A 288 6.16 4.95 2.53
C ALA A 288 5.49 6.29 2.18
N VAL A 289 4.72 6.30 1.10
CA VAL A 289 3.79 7.36 0.74
C VAL A 289 2.36 6.82 0.83
N TRP A 290 1.46 7.62 1.42
CA TRP A 290 0.12 7.20 1.78
C TRP A 290 -0.95 8.18 1.27
N TYR A 291 -2.02 7.66 0.66
CA TYR A 291 -3.17 8.48 0.32
C TYR A 291 -4.46 7.75 0.65
N GLN A 292 -5.06 8.09 1.79
CA GLN A 292 -6.26 7.47 2.34
C GLN A 292 -6.90 8.42 3.36
N GLY A 293 -8.17 8.25 3.65
CA GLY A 293 -8.88 8.98 4.69
C GLY A 293 -10.38 9.02 4.42
N GLU A 294 -10.79 9.00 3.17
CA GLU A 294 -12.17 9.14 2.73
C GLU A 294 -13.10 8.11 3.38
N SER A 295 -12.65 6.87 3.50
CA SER A 295 -13.39 5.77 4.15
C SER A 295 -13.49 5.91 5.67
N ASN A 296 -12.71 6.80 6.27
CA ASN A 296 -12.71 7.09 7.70
C ASN A 296 -13.37 8.43 8.05
N SER A 297 -13.86 9.22 7.08
CA SER A 297 -14.37 10.58 7.31
C SER A 297 -15.48 10.64 8.35
N ALA A 298 -16.38 9.65 8.39
CA ALA A 298 -17.42 9.56 9.42
C ALA A 298 -16.89 9.18 10.84
N ARG A 299 -15.60 8.84 10.95
CA ARG A 299 -14.91 8.46 12.19
C ARG A 299 -13.63 9.26 12.41
N ALA A 300 -13.64 10.52 11.99
CA ALA A 300 -12.46 11.41 12.02
C ALA A 300 -11.82 11.50 13.41
N LYS A 301 -12.62 11.58 14.47
CA LYS A 301 -12.13 11.60 15.86
C LYS A 301 -11.31 10.33 16.20
N ALA A 302 -11.79 9.15 15.82
CA ALA A 302 -11.04 7.90 16.04
C ALA A 302 -9.78 7.83 15.16
N TYR A 303 -9.82 8.41 13.98
CA TYR A 303 -8.69 8.44 13.05
C TYR A 303 -7.46 9.16 13.63
N SER A 304 -7.66 10.14 14.52
CA SER A 304 -6.56 10.83 15.24
C SER A 304 -5.67 9.88 16.07
N ASP A 305 -6.20 8.71 16.46
CA ASP A 305 -5.45 7.68 17.18
C ASP A 305 -5.13 6.47 16.30
N VAL A 306 -6.04 6.12 15.38
CA VAL A 306 -5.88 4.95 14.49
C VAL A 306 -4.77 5.15 13.48
N PHE A 307 -4.66 6.33 12.87
CA PHE A 307 -3.64 6.58 11.85
C PHE A 307 -2.21 6.61 12.42
N PRO A 308 -1.92 7.30 13.54
CA PRO A 308 -0.61 7.15 14.20
C PRO A 308 -0.30 5.72 14.62
N LEU A 309 -1.29 4.95 15.13
CA LEU A 309 -1.11 3.54 15.46
C LEU A 309 -0.72 2.71 14.23
N MET A 310 -1.33 2.96 13.08
CA MET A 310 -1.01 2.27 11.84
C MET A 310 0.46 2.50 11.45
N ILE A 311 0.92 3.74 11.45
CA ILE A 311 2.31 4.08 11.13
C ILE A 311 3.27 3.39 12.09
N GLN A 312 2.99 3.44 13.40
CA GLN A 312 3.83 2.79 14.41
C GLN A 312 3.82 1.26 14.25
N ASN A 313 2.65 0.66 13.98
CA ASN A 313 2.56 -0.78 13.70
C ASN A 313 3.46 -1.19 12.52
N TRP A 314 3.44 -0.44 11.43
CA TRP A 314 4.28 -0.73 10.27
C TRP A 314 5.76 -0.62 10.62
N ARG A 315 6.18 0.43 11.32
CA ARG A 315 7.57 0.65 11.74
C ARG A 315 8.09 -0.45 12.65
N ASP A 316 7.28 -0.85 13.64
CA ASP A 316 7.64 -1.94 14.57
C ASP A 316 7.85 -3.26 13.82
N ASP A 317 6.96 -3.59 12.88
CA ASP A 317 7.01 -4.87 12.17
C ASP A 317 8.07 -4.89 11.05
N TRP A 318 8.40 -3.71 10.49
CA TRP A 318 9.48 -3.57 9.51
C TRP A 318 10.87 -3.67 10.12
N ASP A 319 10.99 -3.33 11.39
CA ASP A 319 12.27 -3.34 12.15
C ASP A 319 13.37 -2.49 11.45
N GLN A 320 12.97 -1.33 10.88
CA GLN A 320 13.87 -0.36 10.26
C GLN A 320 13.88 1.01 10.96
N GLY A 321 13.39 1.06 12.23
CA GLY A 321 13.23 2.30 12.98
C GLY A 321 12.14 3.20 12.40
N ASP A 322 12.25 4.49 12.68
CA ASP A 322 11.29 5.51 12.24
C ASP A 322 11.52 5.89 10.77
N PHE A 323 11.31 4.98 9.85
CA PHE A 323 11.44 5.27 8.43
C PHE A 323 10.45 6.38 7.98
N PRO A 324 10.77 7.19 6.96
CA PRO A 324 9.93 8.26 6.45
C PRO A 324 8.54 7.79 6.06
N PHE A 325 7.51 8.50 6.54
CA PHE A 325 6.11 8.23 6.22
C PHE A 325 5.41 9.54 5.82
N TYR A 326 5.11 9.69 4.53
CA TYR A 326 4.51 10.90 4.00
C TYR A 326 3.11 10.62 3.46
N TRP A 327 2.16 11.53 3.70
CA TRP A 327 0.80 11.35 3.22
C TRP A 327 0.23 12.57 2.52
N ALA A 328 -0.69 12.30 1.59
CA ALA A 328 -1.57 13.33 1.06
C ALA A 328 -2.72 13.57 2.05
N GLN A 329 -2.89 14.82 2.48
CA GLN A 329 -4.08 15.24 3.19
C GLN A 329 -5.30 15.09 2.25
N LEU A 330 -6.51 14.86 2.76
CA LEU A 330 -7.69 14.79 1.90
C LEU A 330 -7.84 16.06 1.07
N ALA A 331 -8.00 15.90 -0.24
CA ALA A 331 -8.40 16.96 -1.14
C ALA A 331 -9.78 17.53 -0.77
N ASP A 332 -10.16 18.65 -1.30
CA ASP A 332 -11.54 19.12 -1.23
C ASP A 332 -12.46 18.21 -2.05
N PHE A 333 -13.68 18.10 -1.59
CA PHE A 333 -14.70 17.25 -2.21
C PHE A 333 -16.09 17.73 -1.77
N ARG A 334 -17.05 17.74 -2.68
CA ARG A 334 -18.40 18.32 -2.62
C ARG A 334 -18.40 19.85 -2.82
N GLU A 335 -19.56 20.38 -3.08
CA GLU A 335 -19.77 21.81 -3.24
C GLU A 335 -19.55 22.57 -1.94
N GLU A 336 -19.15 23.81 -2.05
CA GLU A 336 -19.01 24.71 -0.94
C GLU A 336 -20.36 25.02 -0.29
N ASN A 337 -20.40 25.06 1.03
CA ASN A 337 -21.57 25.52 1.76
C ASN A 337 -21.58 27.07 1.85
N ALA A 338 -22.72 27.68 1.61
CA ALA A 338 -22.89 29.13 1.73
C ALA A 338 -22.61 29.66 3.16
N THR A 339 -22.77 28.80 4.17
CA THR A 339 -22.53 29.12 5.58
C THR A 339 -21.57 28.08 6.18
N PRO A 340 -20.66 28.52 7.07
CA PRO A 340 -19.82 27.62 7.83
C PRO A 340 -20.65 26.63 8.65
N GLY A 341 -20.20 25.38 8.74
CA GLY A 341 -20.85 24.33 9.51
C GLY A 341 -19.90 23.17 9.79
N ASP A 342 -20.38 22.17 10.51
CA ASP A 342 -19.62 20.96 10.81
C ASP A 342 -19.29 20.18 9.54
N SER A 343 -18.07 19.68 9.45
CA SER A 343 -17.57 18.94 8.30
C SER A 343 -16.68 17.79 8.74
N THR A 344 -17.18 16.57 8.61
CA THR A 344 -16.39 15.35 8.87
C THR A 344 -15.14 15.27 8.01
N TRP A 345 -15.15 15.93 6.85
CA TRP A 345 -14.00 16.01 5.95
C TRP A 345 -12.91 16.93 6.49
N ALA A 346 -13.30 18.08 7.06
CA ALA A 346 -12.38 19.01 7.72
C ALA A 346 -11.81 18.39 9.01
N GLU A 347 -12.64 17.72 9.80
CA GLU A 347 -12.21 16.99 11.00
C GLU A 347 -11.20 15.89 10.67
N LEU A 348 -11.39 15.17 9.55
CA LEU A 348 -10.42 14.16 9.13
C LEU A 348 -9.09 14.79 8.69
N ARG A 349 -9.13 15.92 7.97
CA ARG A 349 -7.89 16.66 7.64
C ARG A 349 -7.14 17.13 8.89
N GLU A 350 -7.87 17.54 9.91
CA GLU A 350 -7.28 17.89 11.22
C GLU A 350 -6.63 16.66 11.88
N ALA A 351 -7.33 15.52 11.90
CA ALA A 351 -6.81 14.25 12.42
C ALA A 351 -5.53 13.82 11.68
N GLN A 352 -5.48 13.98 10.35
CA GLN A 352 -4.26 13.76 9.57
C GLN A 352 -3.14 14.70 10.03
N THR A 353 -3.43 15.98 10.24
CA THR A 353 -2.45 16.99 10.68
C THR A 353 -1.90 16.68 12.08
N PHE A 354 -2.73 16.22 13.01
CA PHE A 354 -2.27 15.81 14.34
C PHE A 354 -1.28 14.64 14.33
N THR A 355 -1.27 13.84 13.28
CA THR A 355 -0.31 12.75 13.11
C THR A 355 1.12 13.23 12.84
N LEU A 356 1.32 14.51 12.46
CA LEU A 356 2.65 15.12 12.30
C LEU A 356 3.49 15.17 13.60
N LYS A 357 2.89 14.85 14.74
CA LYS A 357 3.61 14.64 16.01
C LYS A 357 4.58 13.45 16.00
N LEU A 358 4.37 12.48 15.10
CA LEU A 358 5.28 11.35 14.94
C LEU A 358 6.58 11.79 14.25
N PRO A 359 7.74 11.24 14.65
CA PRO A 359 8.99 11.53 13.98
C PRO A 359 8.98 11.08 12.51
N ASN A 360 9.81 11.72 11.68
CA ASN A 360 9.99 11.39 10.27
C ASN A 360 8.68 11.25 9.48
N THR A 361 7.74 12.14 9.74
CA THR A 361 6.46 12.22 9.02
C THR A 361 6.32 13.55 8.27
N GLY A 362 5.45 13.58 7.26
CA GLY A 362 5.15 14.78 6.50
C GLY A 362 3.83 14.70 5.76
N GLN A 363 3.18 15.86 5.59
CA GLN A 363 1.85 15.98 5.00
C GLN A 363 1.89 16.89 3.78
N ALA A 364 1.51 16.36 2.62
CA ALA A 364 1.21 17.17 1.44
C ALA A 364 -0.22 17.70 1.54
N VAL A 365 -0.38 18.99 1.74
CA VAL A 365 -1.69 19.66 1.69
C VAL A 365 -2.10 19.80 0.23
N ILE A 366 -3.31 19.34 -0.10
CA ILE A 366 -3.82 19.25 -1.48
C ILE A 366 -5.28 19.73 -1.59
N THR A 367 -5.72 20.61 -0.71
CA THR A 367 -7.08 21.15 -0.71
C THR A 367 -7.44 21.95 -1.96
N ASP A 368 -6.45 22.39 -2.72
CA ASP A 368 -6.57 23.10 -4.00
C ASP A 368 -6.50 22.18 -5.23
N LEU A 369 -6.41 20.89 -5.04
CA LEU A 369 -6.28 19.88 -6.12
C LEU A 369 -7.50 18.95 -6.21
N GLY A 370 -8.54 19.17 -5.41
CA GLY A 370 -9.74 18.38 -5.41
C GLY A 370 -10.72 18.75 -6.52
N GLU A 371 -11.78 17.99 -6.61
CA GLU A 371 -12.89 18.20 -7.55
C GLU A 371 -14.23 18.04 -6.80
N ALA A 372 -15.09 19.06 -6.87
CA ALA A 372 -16.35 19.09 -6.13
C ALA A 372 -17.24 17.87 -6.41
N HIS A 373 -17.24 17.36 -7.64
CA HIS A 373 -18.12 16.28 -8.09
C HIS A 373 -17.42 14.94 -8.27
N ASP A 374 -16.10 14.87 -8.09
CA ASP A 374 -15.32 13.62 -8.15
C ASP A 374 -14.41 13.49 -6.94
N ILE A 375 -14.60 12.42 -6.17
CA ILE A 375 -13.76 12.08 -5.03
C ILE A 375 -12.34 11.65 -5.44
N HIS A 376 -12.12 11.46 -6.74
CA HIS A 376 -10.86 11.02 -7.35
C HIS A 376 -10.27 12.11 -8.25
N PRO A 377 -9.70 13.20 -7.69
CA PRO A 377 -9.12 14.26 -8.51
C PRO A 377 -8.01 13.70 -9.40
N LYS A 378 -8.00 14.13 -10.67
CA LYS A 378 -7.10 13.59 -11.70
C LYS A 378 -5.68 14.13 -11.63
N ASP A 379 -5.47 15.26 -10.95
CA ASP A 379 -4.15 15.89 -10.80
C ASP A 379 -3.24 15.13 -9.81
N LYS A 380 -2.90 13.89 -10.16
CA LYS A 380 -1.97 13.08 -9.38
C LYS A 380 -0.52 13.55 -9.51
N GLN A 381 -0.20 14.28 -10.58
CA GLN A 381 1.12 14.88 -10.80
C GLN A 381 1.49 15.87 -9.69
N ASN A 382 0.60 16.80 -9.37
CA ASN A 382 0.87 17.79 -8.32
C ASN A 382 0.78 17.20 -6.91
N VAL A 383 -0.11 16.23 -6.66
CA VAL A 383 -0.13 15.47 -5.40
C VAL A 383 1.23 14.81 -5.16
N ALA A 384 1.71 14.04 -6.13
CA ALA A 384 2.97 13.32 -6.06
C ALA A 384 4.18 14.26 -5.93
N LYS A 385 4.18 15.39 -6.66
CA LYS A 385 5.22 16.41 -6.54
C LYS A 385 5.30 17.00 -5.12
N ARG A 386 4.15 17.22 -4.47
CA ARG A 386 4.14 17.72 -3.08
C ARG A 386 4.66 16.68 -2.09
N LEU A 387 4.33 15.39 -2.28
CA LEU A 387 4.91 14.29 -1.51
C LEU A 387 6.42 14.17 -1.74
N ALA A 388 6.87 14.23 -3.00
CA ALA A 388 8.29 14.12 -3.33
C ALA A 388 9.12 15.27 -2.73
N ARG A 389 8.55 16.48 -2.60
CA ARG A 389 9.24 17.61 -1.95
C ARG A 389 9.58 17.33 -0.49
N TRP A 390 8.72 16.59 0.25
CA TRP A 390 9.03 16.15 1.61
C TRP A 390 10.24 15.22 1.61
N ALA A 391 10.24 14.17 0.80
CA ALA A 391 11.35 13.23 0.70
C ALA A 391 12.66 13.95 0.28
N LEU A 392 12.62 14.74 -0.78
CA LEU A 392 13.79 15.48 -1.28
C LEU A 392 14.40 16.40 -0.24
N ALA A 393 13.57 17.12 0.52
CA ALA A 393 14.06 18.04 1.54
C ALA A 393 14.55 17.33 2.82
N LYS A 394 13.80 16.32 3.29
CA LYS A 394 14.02 15.73 4.62
C LYS A 394 14.96 14.52 4.58
N ASP A 395 14.90 13.72 3.54
CA ASP A 395 15.66 12.47 3.44
C ASP A 395 16.90 12.58 2.55
N TYR A 396 16.86 13.50 1.58
CA TYR A 396 17.96 13.68 0.62
C TYR A 396 18.67 15.04 0.74
N GLY A 397 18.26 15.89 1.70
CA GLY A 397 18.94 17.13 2.04
C GLY A 397 18.86 18.23 0.97
N ILE A 398 17.93 18.13 0.02
CA ILE A 398 17.74 19.15 -1.01
C ILE A 398 17.07 20.38 -0.40
N ASN A 399 17.70 21.53 -0.55
CA ASN A 399 17.19 22.78 0.01
C ASN A 399 16.03 23.34 -0.83
N ILE A 400 14.81 22.87 -0.57
CA ILE A 400 13.57 23.30 -1.22
C ILE A 400 12.44 23.48 -0.21
N VAL A 401 11.47 24.33 -0.54
CA VAL A 401 10.22 24.44 0.22
C VAL A 401 9.45 23.12 0.05
N HIS A 402 9.07 22.49 1.15
CA HIS A 402 8.46 21.15 1.17
C HIS A 402 7.14 21.05 1.92
N ARG A 403 6.77 22.07 2.71
CA ARG A 403 5.53 22.07 3.50
C ARG A 403 4.73 23.33 3.27
N SER A 404 3.42 23.25 3.41
CA SER A 404 2.53 24.39 3.47
C SER A 404 2.70 25.14 4.80
N PRO A 405 2.37 26.45 4.85
CA PRO A 405 2.32 27.20 6.11
C PRO A 405 1.43 26.48 7.13
N GLN A 406 1.86 26.52 8.39
CA GLN A 406 1.10 25.98 9.51
C GLN A 406 0.71 27.12 10.43
N TYR A 407 -0.54 27.14 10.88
CA TYR A 407 -1.02 28.09 11.86
C TYR A 407 -0.21 27.96 13.17
N LYS A 408 0.32 29.06 13.65
CA LYS A 408 1.05 29.14 14.91
C LYS A 408 0.31 29.98 15.94
N ALA A 409 -0.18 31.15 15.53
CA ALA A 409 -0.86 32.09 16.38
C ALA A 409 -1.63 33.12 15.54
N MET A 410 -2.53 33.82 16.17
CA MET A 410 -3.14 35.03 15.57
C MET A 410 -3.14 36.18 16.55
N GLN A 411 -3.07 37.40 16.00
CA GLN A 411 -3.21 38.64 16.74
C GLN A 411 -4.27 39.51 16.08
N ARG A 412 -5.19 40.03 16.89
CA ARG A 412 -6.17 41.02 16.43
C ARG A 412 -5.56 42.44 16.53
N ASN A 413 -5.62 43.20 15.47
CA ASN A 413 -5.23 44.60 15.41
C ASN A 413 -6.39 45.43 14.82
N GLY A 414 -7.25 45.96 15.66
CA GLY A 414 -8.49 46.65 15.29
C GLY A 414 -9.44 45.72 14.51
N SER A 415 -9.76 46.04 13.26
CA SER A 415 -10.59 45.23 12.35
C SER A 415 -9.80 44.18 11.56
N LYS A 416 -8.48 44.09 11.73
CA LYS A 416 -7.61 43.14 11.03
C LYS A 416 -7.20 42.02 11.96
N VAL A 417 -7.01 40.83 11.40
CA VAL A 417 -6.39 39.68 12.05
C VAL A 417 -5.07 39.37 11.31
N ILE A 418 -4.00 39.27 12.05
CA ILE A 418 -2.69 38.84 11.56
C ILE A 418 -2.53 37.41 11.99
N VAL A 419 -2.26 36.52 11.04
CA VAL A 419 -2.05 35.08 11.27
C VAL A 419 -0.57 34.76 11.06
N TYR A 420 0.02 34.06 12.03
CA TYR A 420 1.43 33.67 12.03
C TYR A 420 1.56 32.17 11.84
#